data_4414fa7c8136e5f7e05e0ab28d20ff2f
#
_entry.id   4414fa7c8136e5f7e05e0ab28d20ff2f
#
_cell.length_a   1.000
_cell.length_b   1.000
_cell.length_c   1.000
_cell.angle_alpha   90.00
_cell.angle_beta   90.00
_cell.angle_gamma   90.00
#
_symmetry.space_group_name_H-M   'P 1'
#
loop_
_entity.id
_entity.type
_entity.pdbx_description
1 polymer ?
#
loop_
_entity_poly.entity_id
_entity_poly.type
_entity_poly.pdbx_seq_one_letter_code
_entity_poly.pdbx_strand_id
1 'polypeptide(L)'
;MIFASITLQHMTSKLWLFYIILALTITFPLSFAQHHGGQQAPPISFGEGEVTVSTFLIPADFTPEKYSNANLKIRFFDPTSNVNIESVSYRVQIFYGTQLVANQMFFDKDGELDIKIQPKSECQQEELWRCTKYYGDVDPIVPNALASTPSSIPVISGPVFVNSGQYTVKTDIIGAKNPKTQTTQDIHFETVVIIPNEQQFKITASGTEYSILAKNFQDPITELHYDESSHSIIFQMPFNWEHLAHTNFVKNYFEIPKNFSPFKNTDSFYGKVNDILILPKDLHYDKYSDKNTNIIHFMINNDELKQFKNSDSKINVVITPESQSSIVTEELLFDNGFKALASYDSRYSKSKDFVFSIVIFDPKGNTSTDIRYGYGLMDPSGKETVAFGIALPNGIDTRILDAPVEGKYSMQIVLLGIGHDEFEKPLFQKFELNM
;
A
#
# COMPACT_ATOMS: atom_id res chain seq x y z
N MET A 1 21.77 -4.86 -62.75
CA MET A 1 22.44 -4.64 -61.43
C MET A 1 21.75 -3.58 -60.55
N ILE A 2 20.57 -3.10 -60.89
CA ILE A 2 19.81 -2.06 -60.15
C ILE A 2 18.66 -2.64 -59.27
N PHE A 3 18.17 -3.85 -59.60
CA PHE A 3 17.07 -4.46 -58.85
C PHE A 3 17.44 -5.15 -57.52
N ALA A 4 18.74 -5.44 -57.28
CA ALA A 4 19.18 -6.09 -56.04
C ALA A 4 19.41 -5.09 -54.87
N SER A 5 19.59 -3.79 -55.18
CA SER A 5 19.85 -2.77 -54.14
C SER A 5 18.59 -2.29 -53.41
N ILE A 6 17.42 -2.35 -54.07
CA ILE A 6 16.16 -1.83 -53.49
C ILE A 6 15.57 -2.84 -52.49
N THR A 7 15.75 -4.14 -52.75
CA THR A 7 15.22 -5.20 -51.83
C THR A 7 16.04 -5.29 -50.53
N LEU A 8 17.33 -4.99 -50.54
CA LEU A 8 18.17 -5.03 -49.35
C LEU A 8 17.84 -3.87 -48.38
N GLN A 9 17.53 -2.69 -48.92
CA GLN A 9 17.23 -1.49 -48.14
C GLN A 9 15.86 -1.61 -47.44
N HIS A 10 14.88 -2.29 -48.05
CA HIS A 10 13.60 -2.56 -47.42
C HIS A 10 13.64 -3.66 -46.35
N MET A 11 14.55 -4.63 -46.47
CA MET A 11 14.73 -5.66 -45.44
C MET A 11 15.44 -5.11 -44.19
N THR A 12 16.42 -4.23 -44.35
CA THR A 12 17.12 -3.63 -43.21
C THR A 12 16.20 -2.68 -42.43
N SER A 13 15.31 -1.91 -43.08
CA SER A 13 14.39 -1.02 -42.39
C SER A 13 13.32 -1.78 -41.58
N LYS A 14 12.83 -2.92 -42.10
CA LYS A 14 11.88 -3.78 -41.36
C LYS A 14 12.54 -4.51 -40.17
N LEU A 15 13.82 -4.90 -40.30
CA LEU A 15 14.59 -5.47 -39.19
C LEU A 15 14.82 -4.43 -38.08
N TRP A 16 15.15 -3.21 -38.44
CA TRP A 16 15.31 -2.10 -37.47
C TRP A 16 14.02 -1.78 -36.71
N LEU A 17 12.88 -1.79 -37.41
CA LEU A 17 11.57 -1.60 -36.79
C LEU A 17 11.23 -2.72 -35.79
N PHE A 18 11.61 -3.97 -36.13
CA PHE A 18 11.41 -5.12 -35.26
C PHE A 18 12.28 -5.05 -33.99
N TYR A 19 13.53 -4.59 -34.09
CA TYR A 19 14.39 -4.36 -32.93
C TYR A 19 13.94 -3.20 -32.06
N ILE A 20 13.37 -2.13 -32.63
CA ILE A 20 12.79 -1.02 -31.87
C ILE A 20 11.54 -1.47 -31.13
N ILE A 21 10.66 -2.25 -31.75
CA ILE A 21 9.47 -2.81 -31.10
C ILE A 21 9.88 -3.82 -30.01
N LEU A 22 10.88 -4.67 -30.24
CA LEU A 22 11.38 -5.61 -29.25
C LEU A 22 12.08 -4.91 -28.07
N ALA A 23 12.79 -3.80 -28.31
CA ALA A 23 13.39 -2.97 -27.25
C ALA A 23 12.36 -2.22 -26.40
N LEU A 24 11.23 -1.80 -26.99
CA LEU A 24 10.11 -1.19 -26.28
C LEU A 24 9.31 -2.15 -25.41
N THR A 25 9.36 -3.46 -25.69
CA THR A 25 8.68 -4.47 -24.86
C THR A 25 9.49 -4.93 -23.64
N ILE A 26 10.78 -4.55 -23.53
CA ILE A 26 11.68 -5.02 -22.46
C ILE A 26 11.76 -4.03 -21.28
N THR A 27 11.20 -2.82 -21.42
CA THR A 27 11.30 -1.77 -20.39
C THR A 27 9.97 -1.42 -19.71
N PHE A 28 9.10 -2.40 -19.49
CA PHE A 28 8.15 -2.21 -18.40
C PHE A 28 8.87 -2.60 -17.11
N PRO A 29 9.16 -1.66 -16.19
CA PRO A 29 9.43 -2.04 -14.83
C PRO A 29 8.18 -2.80 -14.38
N LEU A 30 8.32 -4.08 -14.09
CA LEU A 30 7.37 -4.78 -13.25
C LEU A 30 7.41 -4.04 -11.92
N SER A 31 6.59 -3.00 -11.79
CA SER A 31 6.21 -2.51 -10.48
C SER A 31 5.47 -3.68 -9.83
N PHE A 32 6.21 -4.53 -9.15
CA PHE A 32 5.64 -5.42 -8.17
C PHE A 32 4.95 -4.49 -7.20
N ALA A 33 3.63 -4.40 -7.33
CA ALA A 33 2.80 -3.78 -6.32
C ALA A 33 3.20 -4.45 -5.01
N GLN A 34 3.81 -3.70 -4.09
CA GLN A 34 4.15 -4.16 -2.74
C GLN A 34 2.86 -4.33 -1.93
N HIS A 35 1.96 -5.19 -2.40
CA HIS A 35 0.69 -5.47 -1.74
C HIS A 35 0.78 -6.53 -0.64
N HIS A 36 1.96 -7.08 -0.35
CA HIS A 36 2.05 -8.30 0.45
C HIS A 36 3.03 -8.15 1.62
N GLY A 37 2.47 -7.97 2.83
CA GLY A 37 2.98 -8.46 4.12
C GLY A 37 4.42 -8.12 4.53
N GLY A 38 5.10 -7.20 3.86
CA GLY A 38 6.47 -6.83 4.17
C GLY A 38 6.66 -5.36 4.48
N GLN A 39 7.64 -5.07 5.32
CA GLN A 39 8.08 -3.71 5.62
C GLN A 39 9.57 -3.57 5.32
N GLN A 40 9.95 -2.41 4.76
CA GLN A 40 11.33 -1.99 4.60
C GLN A 40 11.67 -0.96 5.68
N ALA A 41 12.80 -1.14 6.35
CA ALA A 41 13.34 -0.16 7.28
C ALA A 41 13.84 1.09 6.52
N PRO A 42 13.89 2.28 7.15
CA PRO A 42 14.55 3.43 6.56
C PRO A 42 16.00 3.12 6.17
N PRO A 43 16.47 3.51 4.98
CA PRO A 43 17.86 3.34 4.59
C PRO A 43 18.81 4.10 5.51
N ILE A 44 19.99 3.55 5.73
CA ILE A 44 21.06 4.18 6.47
C ILE A 44 22.34 4.27 5.62
N SER A 45 23.14 5.30 5.81
CA SER A 45 24.40 5.46 5.10
C SER A 45 25.42 4.38 5.50
N PHE A 46 25.99 3.71 4.52
CA PHE A 46 27.00 2.66 4.70
C PHE A 46 28.05 2.71 3.56
N GLY A 47 29.24 3.18 3.90
CA GLY A 47 30.26 3.42 2.90
C GLY A 47 29.96 4.64 2.03
N GLU A 48 29.89 4.44 0.73
CA GLU A 48 29.53 5.46 -0.27
C GLU A 48 28.05 5.36 -0.70
N GLY A 49 27.33 4.34 -0.25
CA GLY A 49 25.95 4.07 -0.55
C GLY A 49 25.05 4.04 0.68
N GLU A 50 23.89 3.47 0.49
CA GLU A 50 22.91 3.23 1.54
C GLU A 50 22.61 1.74 1.62
N VAL A 51 22.20 1.28 2.80
CA VAL A 51 21.75 -0.09 3.02
C VAL A 51 20.46 -0.09 3.82
N THR A 52 19.66 -1.11 3.61
CA THR A 52 18.39 -1.29 4.32
C THR A 52 18.07 -2.77 4.51
N VAL A 53 17.10 -3.04 5.37
CA VAL A 53 16.51 -4.37 5.58
C VAL A 53 15.05 -4.33 5.17
N SER A 54 14.60 -5.33 4.44
CA SER A 54 13.18 -5.61 4.26
C SER A 54 12.81 -6.94 4.88
N THR A 55 11.61 -7.02 5.47
CA THR A 55 11.09 -8.20 6.14
C THR A 55 9.76 -8.57 5.52
N PHE A 56 9.58 -9.84 5.14
CA PHE A 56 8.37 -10.36 4.51
C PHE A 56 7.90 -11.63 5.22
N LEU A 57 6.59 -11.80 5.32
CA LEU A 57 5.97 -13.04 5.76
C LEU A 57 5.28 -13.74 4.59
N ILE A 58 5.51 -15.03 4.43
CA ILE A 58 4.92 -15.85 3.37
C ILE A 58 4.21 -17.06 4.00
N PRO A 59 2.89 -17.24 3.80
CA PRO A 59 2.01 -16.35 3.02
C PRO A 59 1.78 -15.01 3.70
N ALA A 60 1.49 -13.97 2.92
CA ALA A 60 1.31 -12.61 3.42
C ALA A 60 0.04 -12.43 4.29
N ASP A 61 -0.94 -13.31 4.12
CA ASP A 61 -2.18 -13.40 4.91
C ASP A 61 -2.11 -14.50 5.96
N PHE A 62 -0.90 -14.79 6.45
CA PHE A 62 -0.69 -15.83 7.43
C PHE A 62 -1.51 -15.59 8.70
N THR A 63 -2.27 -16.61 9.11
CA THR A 63 -2.83 -16.76 10.46
C THR A 63 -2.54 -18.18 10.97
N PRO A 64 -2.30 -18.38 12.26
CA PRO A 64 -1.98 -19.69 12.80
C PRO A 64 -3.13 -20.71 12.69
N GLU A 65 -4.36 -20.24 12.56
CA GLU A 65 -5.55 -21.08 12.35
C GLU A 65 -5.59 -21.66 10.93
N LYS A 66 -5.14 -20.89 9.94
CA LYS A 66 -5.17 -21.26 8.53
C LYS A 66 -3.92 -22.02 8.08
N TYR A 67 -2.76 -21.63 8.61
CA TYR A 67 -1.46 -22.16 8.18
C TYR A 67 -0.65 -22.68 9.38
N SER A 68 -0.14 -23.89 9.28
CA SER A 68 0.72 -24.47 10.32
C SER A 68 2.12 -23.88 10.38
N ASN A 69 2.57 -23.22 9.31
CA ASN A 69 3.90 -22.62 9.21
C ASN A 69 3.85 -21.34 8.37
N ALA A 70 4.78 -20.43 8.63
CA ALA A 70 5.10 -19.30 7.76
C ALA A 70 6.60 -19.28 7.44
N ASN A 71 6.99 -18.61 6.37
CA ASN A 71 8.39 -18.26 6.12
C ASN A 71 8.58 -16.77 6.36
N LEU A 72 9.47 -16.42 7.29
CA LEU A 72 9.93 -15.05 7.51
C LEU A 72 11.19 -14.86 6.68
N LYS A 73 11.10 -13.97 5.69
CA LYS A 73 12.23 -13.57 4.84
C LYS A 73 12.76 -12.23 5.31
N ILE A 74 14.07 -12.13 5.50
CA ILE A 74 14.77 -10.90 5.86
C ILE A 74 15.86 -10.66 4.83
N ARG A 75 15.75 -9.57 4.09
CA ARG A 75 16.68 -9.22 3.02
C ARG A 75 17.48 -7.99 3.42
N PHE A 76 18.81 -8.08 3.36
CA PHE A 76 19.73 -6.95 3.52
C PHE A 76 20.31 -6.55 2.19
N PHE A 77 20.10 -5.31 1.75
CA PHE A 77 20.40 -4.89 0.39
C PHE A 77 20.67 -3.38 0.28
N ASP A 78 21.28 -2.98 -0.85
CA ASP A 78 21.37 -1.59 -1.28
C ASP A 78 20.06 -1.17 -1.97
N PRO A 79 19.31 -0.21 -1.42
CA PRO A 79 18.01 0.20 -1.97
C PRO A 79 18.14 0.92 -3.33
N THR A 80 19.29 1.49 -3.66
CA THR A 80 19.51 2.21 -4.91
C THR A 80 19.74 1.26 -6.09
N SER A 81 20.59 0.25 -5.90
CA SER A 81 20.89 -0.76 -6.91
C SER A 81 19.97 -1.97 -6.86
N ASN A 82 19.22 -2.13 -5.77
CA ASN A 82 18.40 -3.29 -5.45
C ASN A 82 19.18 -4.62 -5.39
N VAL A 83 20.46 -4.56 -5.02
CA VAL A 83 21.36 -5.71 -4.95
C VAL A 83 21.54 -6.14 -3.50
N ASN A 84 21.44 -7.46 -3.23
CA ASN A 84 21.67 -8.03 -1.92
C ASN A 84 23.12 -7.86 -1.48
N ILE A 85 23.33 -7.68 -0.18
CA ILE A 85 24.65 -7.71 0.44
C ILE A 85 24.90 -9.16 0.90
N GLU A 86 25.89 -9.79 0.35
CA GLU A 86 26.19 -11.21 0.60
C GLU A 86 26.99 -11.46 1.88
N SER A 87 26.96 -12.72 2.35
CA SER A 87 27.74 -13.22 3.51
C SER A 87 27.45 -12.47 4.81
N VAL A 88 26.20 -12.47 5.21
CA VAL A 88 25.67 -11.65 6.31
C VAL A 88 25.39 -12.48 7.56
N SER A 89 25.84 -11.98 8.69
CA SER A 89 25.45 -12.49 10.02
C SER A 89 24.35 -11.64 10.59
N TYR A 90 23.21 -12.26 10.85
CA TYR A 90 22.02 -11.64 11.41
C TYR A 90 21.82 -12.04 12.86
N ARG A 91 21.55 -11.08 13.75
CA ARG A 91 20.82 -11.36 14.99
C ARG A 91 19.39 -10.93 14.80
N VAL A 92 18.46 -11.87 14.88
CA VAL A 92 17.04 -11.60 14.74
C VAL A 92 16.36 -11.74 16.09
N GLN A 93 15.70 -10.66 16.52
CA GLN A 93 14.87 -10.63 17.72
C GLN A 93 13.43 -10.29 17.31
N ILE A 94 12.47 -11.07 17.76
CA ILE A 94 11.05 -10.85 17.47
C ILE A 94 10.35 -10.55 18.79
N PHE A 95 9.57 -9.45 18.78
CA PHE A 95 8.80 -8.98 19.93
C PHE A 95 7.31 -8.96 19.60
N TYR A 96 6.49 -9.35 20.57
CA TYR A 96 5.05 -9.10 20.57
C TYR A 96 4.74 -8.06 21.64
N GLY A 97 4.36 -6.86 21.23
CA GLY A 97 4.38 -5.70 22.11
C GLY A 97 5.78 -5.47 22.71
N THR A 98 5.89 -5.52 24.03
CA THR A 98 7.18 -5.40 24.74
C THR A 98 7.83 -6.75 25.05
N GLN A 99 7.16 -7.88 24.79
CA GLN A 99 7.65 -9.21 25.13
C GLN A 99 8.52 -9.78 24.03
N LEU A 100 9.73 -10.16 24.35
CA LEU A 100 10.61 -10.92 23.47
C LEU A 100 10.04 -12.34 23.29
N VAL A 101 9.83 -12.77 22.04
CA VAL A 101 9.33 -14.11 21.70
C VAL A 101 10.37 -14.97 20.99
N ALA A 102 11.36 -14.39 20.33
CA ALA A 102 12.49 -15.10 19.72
C ALA A 102 13.76 -14.25 19.71
N ASN A 103 14.93 -14.90 19.84
CA ASN A 103 16.24 -14.25 19.72
C ASN A 103 17.27 -15.29 19.26
N GLN A 104 17.77 -15.17 18.03
CA GLN A 104 18.72 -16.13 17.47
C GLN A 104 19.66 -15.47 16.47
N MET A 105 20.86 -16.06 16.36
CA MET A 105 21.86 -15.72 15.33
C MET A 105 21.67 -16.59 14.11
N PHE A 106 21.76 -15.95 12.92
CA PHE A 106 21.72 -16.63 11.63
C PHE A 106 22.87 -16.16 10.75
N PHE A 107 23.27 -17.03 9.84
CA PHE A 107 24.19 -16.67 8.76
C PHE A 107 23.53 -17.00 7.42
N ASP A 108 23.59 -16.07 6.52
CA ASP A 108 23.10 -16.24 5.15
C ASP A 108 24.16 -15.79 4.15
N LYS A 109 24.32 -16.56 3.07
CA LYS A 109 25.37 -16.35 2.09
C LYS A 109 24.98 -15.33 1.01
N ASP A 110 23.73 -15.28 0.63
CA ASP A 110 23.23 -14.48 -0.49
C ASP A 110 22.46 -13.22 -0.07
N GLY A 111 22.43 -12.95 1.25
CA GLY A 111 21.82 -11.73 1.82
C GLY A 111 20.30 -11.76 1.90
N GLU A 112 19.68 -12.94 1.68
CA GLU A 112 18.23 -13.14 1.82
C GLU A 112 17.97 -14.30 2.79
N LEU A 113 17.95 -13.99 4.09
CA LEU A 113 17.72 -14.95 5.16
C LEU A 113 16.28 -15.47 5.14
N ASP A 114 16.11 -16.76 4.91
CA ASP A 114 14.84 -17.49 5.05
C ASP A 114 14.78 -18.20 6.41
N ILE A 115 13.69 -17.98 7.14
CA ILE A 115 13.42 -18.62 8.44
C ILE A 115 12.01 -19.23 8.40
N LYS A 116 11.91 -20.51 8.65
CA LYS A 116 10.61 -21.17 8.80
C LYS A 116 10.09 -20.94 10.23
N ILE A 117 8.92 -20.33 10.37
CA ILE A 117 8.25 -20.13 11.65
C ILE A 117 7.21 -21.23 11.85
N GLN A 118 7.25 -21.88 13.00
CA GLN A 118 6.25 -22.85 13.46
C GLN A 118 5.60 -22.33 14.74
N PRO A 119 4.46 -21.69 14.66
CA PRO A 119 3.75 -21.18 15.83
C PRO A 119 3.38 -22.32 16.80
N LYS A 120 3.61 -22.09 18.08
CA LYS A 120 3.23 -22.97 19.19
C LYS A 120 2.66 -22.13 20.31
N SER A 121 1.37 -22.22 20.56
CA SER A 121 0.67 -21.43 21.58
C SER A 121 0.96 -21.89 23.02
N GLU A 122 1.40 -23.14 23.21
CA GLU A 122 1.64 -23.70 24.52
C GLU A 122 2.96 -23.19 25.11
N CYS A 123 2.90 -22.12 25.90
CA CYS A 123 4.01 -21.63 26.70
C CYS A 123 3.53 -21.29 28.09
N GLN A 124 4.15 -21.94 29.11
CA GLN A 124 3.85 -21.74 30.53
C GLN A 124 4.90 -20.84 31.21
N GLN A 125 5.87 -20.33 30.46
CA GLN A 125 6.92 -19.48 31.00
C GLN A 125 6.47 -18.01 30.97
N GLU A 126 6.82 -17.24 32.00
CA GLU A 126 6.59 -15.82 32.08
C GLU A 126 7.30 -15.06 30.91
N GLU A 127 8.54 -15.48 30.62
CA GLU A 127 9.32 -15.00 29.51
C GLU A 127 9.10 -15.88 28.27
N LEU A 128 8.29 -15.46 27.33
CA LEU A 128 7.86 -16.26 26.18
C LEU A 128 9.01 -16.82 25.34
N TRP A 129 10.10 -16.09 25.18
CA TRP A 129 11.27 -16.54 24.40
C TRP A 129 11.89 -17.82 24.93
N ARG A 130 11.71 -18.17 26.22
CA ARG A 130 12.21 -19.43 26.82
C ARG A 130 11.48 -20.66 26.29
N CYS A 131 10.28 -20.51 25.75
CA CYS A 131 9.55 -21.60 25.08
C CYS A 131 9.98 -21.78 23.63
N THR A 132 10.74 -20.85 23.09
CA THR A 132 11.13 -20.87 21.67
C THR A 132 12.34 -21.77 21.47
N LYS A 133 12.23 -22.70 20.52
CA LYS A 133 13.26 -23.62 20.10
C LYS A 133 13.72 -23.29 18.68
N TYR A 134 15.00 -23.54 18.45
CA TYR A 134 15.67 -23.22 17.20
C TYR A 134 16.26 -24.50 16.62
N TYR A 135 16.00 -24.76 15.32
CA TYR A 135 16.51 -25.94 14.64
C TYR A 135 17.13 -25.50 13.31
N GLY A 136 18.17 -26.21 12.90
CA GLY A 136 18.88 -25.97 11.64
C GLY A 136 20.34 -26.37 11.75
N ASP A 137 21.05 -26.31 10.63
CA ASP A 137 22.48 -26.55 10.60
C ASP A 137 23.22 -25.36 11.22
N VAL A 138 24.20 -25.65 12.07
CA VAL A 138 25.04 -24.60 12.66
C VAL A 138 26.08 -24.19 11.66
N ASP A 139 26.23 -22.87 11.46
CA ASP A 139 27.27 -22.34 10.58
C ASP A 139 28.67 -22.68 11.15
N PRO A 140 29.58 -23.22 10.33
CA PRO A 140 30.89 -23.65 10.81
C PRO A 140 31.85 -22.49 11.14
N ILE A 141 31.54 -21.29 10.70
CA ILE A 141 32.42 -20.09 10.81
C ILE A 141 31.87 -19.13 11.85
N VAL A 142 30.54 -18.85 11.80
CA VAL A 142 29.90 -17.88 12.70
C VAL A 142 29.39 -18.58 13.96
N PRO A 143 29.97 -18.33 15.14
CA PRO A 143 29.62 -19.00 16.36
C PRO A 143 28.15 -18.84 16.72
N ASN A 144 27.48 -19.96 17.05
CA ASN A 144 26.05 -20.04 17.43
C ASN A 144 25.04 -19.55 16.37
N ALA A 145 25.47 -19.30 15.14
CA ALA A 145 24.57 -18.95 14.04
C ALA A 145 24.01 -20.23 13.40
N LEU A 146 22.72 -20.19 13.03
CA LEU A 146 22.11 -21.18 12.16
C LEU A 146 22.30 -20.75 10.71
N ALA A 147 22.77 -21.66 9.87
CA ALA A 147 22.95 -21.38 8.45
C ALA A 147 21.59 -21.42 7.72
N SER A 148 21.33 -20.41 6.91
CA SER A 148 20.23 -20.39 5.95
C SER A 148 20.78 -20.73 4.57
N THR A 149 20.31 -21.82 4.01
CA THR A 149 20.69 -22.28 2.65
C THR A 149 19.46 -22.84 1.96
N PRO A 150 19.42 -22.90 0.62
CA PRO A 150 18.29 -23.51 -0.09
C PRO A 150 18.00 -24.96 0.29
N SER A 151 18.99 -25.68 0.82
CA SER A 151 18.87 -27.07 1.27
C SER A 151 18.55 -27.22 2.76
N SER A 152 18.75 -26.18 3.57
CA SER A 152 18.57 -26.20 5.03
C SER A 152 18.07 -24.85 5.52
N ILE A 153 16.75 -24.70 5.58
CA ILE A 153 16.10 -23.51 6.11
C ILE A 153 15.97 -23.64 7.63
N PRO A 154 16.52 -22.72 8.42
CA PRO A 154 16.42 -22.75 9.87
C PRO A 154 14.96 -22.57 10.34
N VAL A 155 14.63 -23.18 11.47
CA VAL A 155 13.27 -23.19 12.01
C VAL A 155 13.25 -22.54 13.39
N ILE A 156 12.32 -21.62 13.58
CA ILE A 156 11.91 -21.08 14.89
C ILE A 156 10.57 -21.73 15.25
N SER A 157 10.50 -22.45 16.35
CA SER A 157 9.29 -23.10 16.84
C SER A 157 8.99 -22.62 18.26
N GLY A 158 7.87 -21.92 18.45
CA GLY A 158 7.52 -21.32 19.74
C GLY A 158 6.35 -20.34 19.63
N PRO A 159 6.17 -19.49 20.66
CA PRO A 159 5.07 -18.52 20.72
C PRO A 159 5.29 -17.31 19.78
N VAL A 160 5.74 -17.59 18.56
CA VAL A 160 5.98 -16.60 17.50
C VAL A 160 4.81 -16.62 16.52
N PHE A 161 4.20 -15.48 16.27
CA PHE A 161 3.05 -15.31 15.37
C PHE A 161 1.81 -16.14 15.76
N VAL A 162 1.62 -16.41 17.05
CA VAL A 162 0.48 -17.17 17.59
C VAL A 162 -0.75 -16.28 17.84
N ASN A 163 -0.56 -15.00 18.04
CA ASN A 163 -1.63 -14.03 18.25
C ASN A 163 -1.73 -13.07 17.05
N SER A 164 -2.92 -12.58 16.77
CA SER A 164 -3.09 -11.44 15.86
C SER A 164 -2.47 -10.16 16.44
N GLY A 165 -2.07 -9.25 15.59
CA GLY A 165 -1.46 -7.97 15.96
C GLY A 165 -0.06 -7.77 15.41
N GLN A 166 0.59 -6.73 15.91
CA GLN A 166 1.90 -6.30 15.45
C GLN A 166 3.03 -7.02 16.18
N TYR A 167 3.96 -7.55 15.39
CA TYR A 167 5.26 -8.06 15.85
C TYR A 167 6.39 -7.18 15.35
N THR A 168 7.24 -6.71 16.26
CA THR A 168 8.45 -5.98 15.90
C THR A 168 9.59 -6.96 15.65
N VAL A 169 10.23 -6.84 14.49
CA VAL A 169 11.42 -7.63 14.13
C VAL A 169 12.63 -6.71 14.16
N LYS A 170 13.48 -6.87 15.17
CA LYS A 170 14.77 -6.20 15.27
C LYS A 170 15.82 -7.06 14.62
N THR A 171 16.51 -6.49 13.64
CA THR A 171 17.55 -7.18 12.87
C THR A 171 18.86 -6.42 13.04
N ASP A 172 19.83 -7.06 13.70
CA ASP A 172 21.18 -6.56 13.78
C ASP A 172 22.03 -7.28 12.72
N ILE A 173 22.67 -6.53 11.86
CA ILE A 173 23.71 -7.01 10.94
C ILE A 173 25.02 -6.95 11.70
N ILE A 174 25.57 -8.12 12.04
CA ILE A 174 26.72 -8.23 12.93
C ILE A 174 28.02 -8.18 12.13
N GLY A 175 28.93 -7.31 12.54
CA GLY A 175 30.26 -7.22 11.98
C GLY A 175 30.30 -6.80 10.51
N ALA A 176 29.33 -5.99 10.06
CA ALA A 176 29.29 -5.48 8.70
C ALA A 176 30.56 -4.64 8.42
N LYS A 177 31.30 -5.02 7.38
CA LYS A 177 32.53 -4.30 7.00
C LYS A 177 32.19 -3.12 6.08
N ASN A 178 32.34 -1.90 6.61
CA ASN A 178 32.12 -0.69 5.83
C ASN A 178 33.15 -0.59 4.69
N PRO A 179 32.75 -0.57 3.42
CA PRO A 179 33.68 -0.61 2.28
C PRO A 179 34.57 0.64 2.20
N LYS A 180 34.14 1.79 2.73
CA LYS A 180 34.88 3.05 2.71
C LYS A 180 35.93 3.14 3.84
N THR A 181 35.49 2.86 5.06
CA THR A 181 36.35 3.01 6.25
C THR A 181 37.15 1.76 6.56
N GLN A 182 36.80 0.61 5.96
CA GLN A 182 37.32 -0.72 6.24
C GLN A 182 37.16 -1.17 7.71
N THR A 183 36.36 -0.43 8.49
CA THR A 183 36.03 -0.81 9.88
C THR A 183 34.80 -1.72 9.89
N THR A 184 34.74 -2.60 10.88
CA THR A 184 33.55 -3.39 11.15
C THR A 184 32.66 -2.68 12.16
N GLN A 185 31.36 -2.73 11.92
CA GLN A 185 30.34 -2.20 12.83
C GLN A 185 29.09 -3.05 12.78
N ASP A 186 28.33 -3.02 13.86
CA ASP A 186 27.00 -3.60 13.87
C ASP A 186 26.01 -2.55 13.38
N ILE A 187 25.02 -2.99 12.59
CA ILE A 187 24.00 -2.12 12.01
C ILE A 187 22.63 -2.61 12.47
N HIS A 188 21.80 -1.71 12.96
CA HIS A 188 20.53 -2.04 13.57
C HIS A 188 19.36 -1.58 12.71
N PHE A 189 18.41 -2.47 12.49
CA PHE A 189 17.16 -2.18 11.79
C PHE A 189 15.97 -2.67 12.60
N GLU A 190 14.85 -1.99 12.42
CA GLU A 190 13.58 -2.39 12.98
C GLU A 190 12.52 -2.40 11.90
N THR A 191 11.80 -3.52 11.79
CA THR A 191 10.69 -3.71 10.87
C THR A 191 9.50 -4.31 11.62
N VAL A 192 8.33 -4.33 10.98
CA VAL A 192 7.10 -4.84 11.55
C VAL A 192 6.53 -5.94 10.68
N VAL A 193 6.08 -7.01 11.32
CA VAL A 193 5.23 -8.05 10.74
C VAL A 193 3.88 -8.00 11.44
N ILE A 194 2.80 -8.01 10.68
CA ILE A 194 1.44 -7.95 11.23
C ILE A 194 0.72 -9.25 10.91
N ILE A 195 0.23 -9.91 11.97
CA ILE A 195 -0.63 -11.08 11.88
C ILE A 195 -2.08 -10.60 11.92
N PRO A 196 -2.86 -10.79 10.84
CA PRO A 196 -4.22 -10.26 10.79
C PRO A 196 -5.14 -10.93 11.80
N ASN A 197 -6.12 -10.15 12.27
CA ASN A 197 -7.27 -10.65 12.99
C ASN A 197 -8.35 -11.04 11.98
N GLU A 198 -8.88 -12.25 12.04
CA GLU A 198 -9.99 -12.70 11.20
C GLU A 198 -11.33 -12.56 11.95
N GLN A 199 -12.26 -11.86 11.33
CA GLN A 199 -13.61 -11.66 11.85
C GLN A 199 -14.65 -12.03 10.78
N GLN A 200 -15.68 -12.79 11.19
CA GLN A 200 -16.77 -13.17 10.31
C GLN A 200 -18.00 -12.32 10.59
N PHE A 201 -18.51 -11.68 9.55
CA PHE A 201 -19.70 -10.84 9.61
C PHE A 201 -20.84 -11.46 8.77
N LYS A 202 -22.04 -11.41 9.32
CA LYS A 202 -23.28 -11.77 8.60
C LYS A 202 -23.93 -10.49 8.12
N ILE A 203 -24.19 -10.42 6.83
CA ILE A 203 -24.87 -9.30 6.18
C ILE A 203 -26.08 -9.83 5.39
N THR A 204 -27.11 -9.01 5.28
CA THR A 204 -28.29 -9.34 4.47
C THR A 204 -28.36 -8.42 3.26
N ALA A 205 -28.55 -8.99 2.07
CA ALA A 205 -28.80 -8.26 0.85
C ALA A 205 -29.93 -8.92 0.08
N SER A 206 -30.92 -8.14 -0.30
CA SER A 206 -32.13 -8.62 -1.01
C SER A 206 -32.79 -9.84 -0.34
N GLY A 207 -32.84 -9.83 0.99
CA GLY A 207 -33.42 -10.89 1.82
C GLY A 207 -32.57 -12.17 1.93
N THR A 208 -31.37 -12.20 1.40
CA THR A 208 -30.43 -13.33 1.49
C THR A 208 -29.30 -12.98 2.47
N GLU A 209 -29.01 -13.91 3.40
CA GLU A 209 -27.87 -13.77 4.33
C GLU A 209 -26.57 -14.26 3.65
N TYR A 210 -25.53 -13.45 3.77
CA TYR A 210 -24.17 -13.75 3.29
C TYR A 210 -23.18 -13.62 4.45
N SER A 211 -22.11 -14.39 4.38
CA SER A 211 -20.98 -14.31 5.32
C SER A 211 -19.80 -13.64 4.64
N ILE A 212 -19.30 -12.56 5.23
CA ILE A 212 -18.07 -11.86 4.83
C ILE A 212 -17.00 -12.17 5.86
N LEU A 213 -15.83 -12.61 5.40
CA LEU A 213 -14.64 -12.71 6.24
C LEU A 213 -13.81 -11.44 6.09
N ALA A 214 -13.62 -10.73 7.19
CA ALA A 214 -12.74 -9.56 7.25
C ALA A 214 -11.41 -9.94 7.92
N LYS A 215 -10.29 -9.59 7.28
CA LYS A 215 -8.94 -9.70 7.84
C LYS A 215 -8.41 -8.31 8.14
N ASN A 216 -8.20 -8.03 9.42
CA ASN A 216 -7.80 -6.73 9.91
C ASN A 216 -6.35 -6.78 10.36
N PHE A 217 -5.55 -5.85 9.87
CA PHE A 217 -4.10 -5.80 10.16
C PHE A 217 -3.77 -4.80 11.29
N GLN A 218 -4.78 -4.12 11.82
CA GLN A 218 -4.74 -3.23 13.00
C GLN A 218 -5.86 -3.63 13.97
N ASP A 219 -6.57 -2.62 14.49
CA ASP A 219 -7.69 -2.84 15.38
C ASP A 219 -8.84 -3.58 14.69
N PRO A 220 -9.57 -4.43 15.41
CA PRO A 220 -10.69 -5.17 14.84
C PRO A 220 -11.83 -4.24 14.40
N ILE A 221 -12.54 -4.65 13.36
CA ILE A 221 -13.77 -3.99 12.93
C ILE A 221 -14.84 -4.15 14.02
N THR A 222 -15.42 -3.03 14.45
CA THR A 222 -16.46 -3.03 15.48
C THR A 222 -17.86 -3.20 14.91
N GLU A 223 -18.06 -2.76 13.67
CA GLU A 223 -19.32 -2.84 12.96
C GLU A 223 -19.09 -3.04 11.47
N LEU A 224 -19.82 -3.95 10.83
CA LEU A 224 -19.87 -4.12 9.38
C LEU A 224 -21.29 -4.47 8.96
N HIS A 225 -21.85 -3.73 8.02
CA HIS A 225 -23.15 -4.00 7.42
C HIS A 225 -23.20 -3.63 5.94
N TYR A 226 -24.22 -4.10 5.24
CA TYR A 226 -24.53 -3.72 3.88
C TYR A 226 -25.76 -2.81 3.88
N ASP A 227 -25.62 -1.64 3.24
CA ASP A 227 -26.74 -0.72 3.03
C ASP A 227 -27.31 -0.92 1.62
N GLU A 228 -28.56 -1.40 1.55
CA GLU A 228 -29.25 -1.65 0.28
C GLU A 228 -29.53 -0.35 -0.50
N SER A 229 -29.74 0.77 0.20
CA SER A 229 -30.11 2.04 -0.44
C SER A 229 -28.95 2.65 -1.21
N SER A 230 -27.75 2.52 -0.72
CA SER A 230 -26.52 2.99 -1.34
C SER A 230 -25.71 1.89 -2.04
N HIS A 231 -26.18 0.64 -1.96
CA HIS A 231 -25.45 -0.56 -2.43
C HIS A 231 -24.03 -0.67 -1.88
N SER A 232 -23.80 -0.24 -0.63
CA SER A 232 -22.48 -0.08 -0.05
C SER A 232 -22.22 -1.04 1.11
N ILE A 233 -21.00 -1.51 1.25
CA ILE A 233 -20.49 -2.07 2.49
C ILE A 233 -20.00 -0.91 3.35
N ILE A 234 -20.50 -0.84 4.58
CA ILE A 234 -20.14 0.18 5.57
C ILE A 234 -19.51 -0.52 6.76
N PHE A 235 -18.35 -0.06 7.19
CA PHE A 235 -17.71 -0.59 8.39
C PHE A 235 -17.05 0.48 9.24
N GLN A 236 -16.87 0.18 10.52
CA GLN A 236 -16.20 1.04 11.49
C GLN A 236 -15.10 0.26 12.19
N MET A 237 -14.01 0.95 12.48
CA MET A 237 -12.91 0.43 13.29
C MET A 237 -12.39 1.53 14.23
N PRO A 238 -11.93 1.17 15.45
CA PRO A 238 -11.25 2.13 16.32
C PRO A 238 -9.99 2.68 15.64
N PHE A 239 -9.66 3.92 15.91
CA PHE A 239 -8.40 4.49 15.43
C PHE A 239 -7.94 5.62 16.37
N ASN A 240 -6.73 5.52 16.86
CA ASN A 240 -6.13 6.56 17.69
C ASN A 240 -5.31 7.53 16.84
N TRP A 241 -5.91 8.69 16.54
CA TRP A 241 -5.28 9.74 15.73
C TRP A 241 -4.02 10.35 16.38
N GLU A 242 -3.81 10.18 17.68
CA GLU A 242 -2.58 10.62 18.37
C GLU A 242 -1.39 9.71 18.01
N HIS A 243 -1.68 8.44 17.69
CA HIS A 243 -0.67 7.47 17.28
C HIS A 243 -0.43 7.43 15.76
N LEU A 244 -1.02 8.35 15.01
CA LEU A 244 -0.89 8.39 13.55
C LEU A 244 0.58 8.39 13.10
N ALA A 245 1.48 9.10 13.80
CA ALA A 245 2.91 9.12 13.47
C ALA A 245 3.59 7.73 13.53
N HIS A 246 3.01 6.78 14.24
CA HIS A 246 3.50 5.40 14.38
C HIS A 246 2.71 4.39 13.54
N THR A 247 1.70 4.85 12.80
CA THR A 247 0.87 4.00 11.93
C THR A 247 1.37 4.13 10.51
N ASN A 248 1.96 3.09 9.96
CA ASN A 248 2.47 3.11 8.57
C ASN A 248 1.35 3.04 7.54
N PHE A 249 0.31 2.27 7.83
CA PHE A 249 -0.88 2.10 6.97
C PHE A 249 -2.05 1.56 7.79
N VAL A 250 -3.26 1.71 7.27
CA VAL A 250 -4.46 0.96 7.67
C VAL A 250 -4.79 -0.01 6.55
N LYS A 251 -4.95 -1.30 6.88
CA LYS A 251 -5.14 -2.36 5.89
C LYS A 251 -6.20 -3.34 6.36
N ASN A 252 -7.15 -3.61 5.47
CA ASN A 252 -8.19 -4.61 5.67
C ASN A 252 -8.44 -5.38 4.37
N TYR A 253 -8.74 -6.67 4.48
CA TYR A 253 -9.20 -7.49 3.37
C TYR A 253 -10.60 -8.01 3.67
N PHE A 254 -11.47 -7.98 2.67
CA PHE A 254 -12.83 -8.49 2.77
C PHE A 254 -13.01 -9.61 1.74
N GLU A 255 -13.13 -10.84 2.21
CA GLU A 255 -13.47 -11.99 1.37
C GLU A 255 -14.98 -12.06 1.24
N ILE A 256 -15.49 -11.74 0.05
CA ILE A 256 -16.91 -11.63 -0.25
C ILE A 256 -17.31 -12.80 -1.14
N PRO A 257 -18.35 -13.58 -0.81
CA PRO A 257 -18.78 -14.70 -1.65
C PRO A 257 -19.06 -14.26 -3.10
N LYS A 258 -18.61 -15.05 -4.09
CA LYS A 258 -18.83 -14.75 -5.53
C LYS A 258 -20.30 -14.66 -5.93
N ASN A 259 -21.18 -15.28 -5.16
CA ASN A 259 -22.63 -15.21 -5.34
C ASN A 259 -23.27 -14.01 -4.66
N PHE A 260 -22.49 -13.11 -4.05
CA PHE A 260 -23.01 -11.86 -3.49
C PHE A 260 -23.56 -10.98 -4.60
N SER A 261 -24.88 -11.00 -4.77
CA SER A 261 -25.55 -10.41 -5.93
C SER A 261 -25.30 -8.92 -6.15
N PRO A 262 -25.16 -8.06 -5.10
CA PRO A 262 -24.89 -6.65 -5.30
C PRO A 262 -23.57 -6.35 -6.03
N PHE A 263 -22.57 -7.24 -5.92
CA PHE A 263 -21.25 -7.04 -6.49
C PHE A 263 -20.94 -7.91 -7.73
N LYS A 264 -21.95 -8.66 -8.22
CA LYS A 264 -21.76 -9.62 -9.31
C LYS A 264 -21.23 -9.00 -10.61
N ASN A 265 -21.64 -7.77 -10.93
CA ASN A 265 -21.32 -7.08 -12.18
C ASN A 265 -20.40 -5.88 -11.97
N THR A 266 -19.66 -5.86 -10.86
CA THR A 266 -18.73 -4.78 -10.56
C THR A 266 -17.31 -5.15 -10.93
N ASP A 267 -16.56 -4.23 -11.50
CA ASP A 267 -15.14 -4.35 -11.84
C ASP A 267 -14.24 -3.56 -10.89
N SER A 268 -14.79 -2.55 -10.23
CA SER A 268 -14.08 -1.64 -9.34
C SER A 268 -15.03 -1.04 -8.29
N PHE A 269 -14.43 -0.41 -7.30
CA PHE A 269 -15.13 0.24 -6.20
C PHE A 269 -14.64 1.66 -5.99
N TYR A 270 -15.54 2.50 -5.52
CA TYR A 270 -15.21 3.76 -4.87
C TYR A 270 -15.33 3.63 -3.35
N GLY A 271 -14.53 4.39 -2.62
CA GLY A 271 -14.57 4.40 -1.18
C GLY A 271 -14.55 5.79 -0.59
N LYS A 272 -15.07 5.90 0.63
CA LYS A 272 -14.95 7.08 1.48
C LYS A 272 -14.46 6.66 2.86
N VAL A 273 -13.62 7.50 3.44
CA VAL A 273 -13.20 7.41 4.84
C VAL A 273 -13.62 8.71 5.52
N ASN A 274 -14.44 8.62 6.57
CA ASN A 274 -14.97 9.79 7.26
C ASN A 274 -15.61 10.82 6.29
N ASP A 275 -16.39 10.32 5.31
CA ASP A 275 -17.03 11.06 4.21
C ASP A 275 -16.06 11.65 3.14
N ILE A 276 -14.76 11.49 3.29
CA ILE A 276 -13.75 11.94 2.34
C ILE A 276 -13.43 10.80 1.36
N LEU A 277 -13.40 11.12 0.05
CA LEU A 277 -13.07 10.15 -0.99
C LEU A 277 -11.64 9.61 -0.83
N ILE A 278 -11.50 8.30 -0.99
CA ILE A 278 -10.18 7.65 -1.08
C ILE A 278 -9.78 7.46 -2.54
N LEU A 279 -8.48 7.28 -2.75
CA LEU A 279 -7.96 7.07 -4.09
C LEU A 279 -8.32 5.68 -4.62
N PRO A 280 -8.57 5.52 -5.93
CA PRO A 280 -8.83 4.20 -6.51
C PRO A 280 -7.72 3.16 -6.25
N LYS A 281 -6.47 3.59 -6.09
CA LYS A 281 -5.34 2.72 -5.75
C LYS A 281 -5.44 2.10 -4.35
N ASP A 282 -6.21 2.70 -3.45
CA ASP A 282 -6.38 2.26 -2.06
C ASP A 282 -7.49 1.20 -1.90
N LEU A 283 -8.23 0.97 -2.98
CA LEU A 283 -9.24 -0.09 -3.11
C LEU A 283 -8.91 -0.97 -4.32
N HIS A 284 -8.37 -2.15 -4.07
CA HIS A 284 -8.13 -3.12 -5.12
C HIS A 284 -9.12 -4.28 -5.03
N TYR A 285 -9.74 -4.64 -6.15
CA TYR A 285 -10.69 -5.73 -6.26
C TYR A 285 -10.11 -6.91 -6.99
N ASP A 286 -9.83 -7.99 -6.24
CA ASP A 286 -9.30 -9.24 -6.78
C ASP A 286 -10.42 -10.26 -6.95
N LYS A 287 -10.68 -10.64 -8.20
CA LYS A 287 -11.69 -11.62 -8.59
C LYS A 287 -11.11 -13.02 -8.83
N TYR A 288 -9.79 -13.17 -8.81
CA TYR A 288 -9.11 -14.32 -9.37
C TYR A 288 -8.32 -15.17 -8.39
N SER A 289 -7.85 -14.58 -7.30
CA SER A 289 -6.99 -15.27 -6.32
C SER A 289 -7.70 -16.36 -5.53
N ASP A 290 -9.02 -16.27 -5.35
CA ASP A 290 -9.81 -17.32 -4.70
C ASP A 290 -10.92 -17.85 -5.60
N LYS A 291 -11.27 -19.14 -5.45
CA LYS A 291 -12.30 -19.81 -6.26
C LYS A 291 -13.72 -19.45 -5.84
N ASN A 292 -13.95 -19.21 -4.57
CA ASN A 292 -15.27 -19.06 -3.94
C ASN A 292 -15.59 -17.63 -3.56
N THR A 293 -14.56 -16.81 -3.33
CA THR A 293 -14.69 -15.42 -2.89
C THR A 293 -14.01 -14.46 -3.87
N ASN A 294 -14.47 -13.22 -3.84
CA ASN A 294 -13.78 -12.07 -4.38
C ASN A 294 -13.18 -11.32 -3.19
N ILE A 295 -12.02 -10.70 -3.37
CA ILE A 295 -11.34 -10.01 -2.28
C ILE A 295 -11.31 -8.51 -2.57
N ILE A 296 -11.80 -7.70 -1.63
CA ILE A 296 -11.58 -6.26 -1.63
C ILE A 296 -10.39 -5.98 -0.70
N HIS A 297 -9.33 -5.41 -1.24
CA HIS A 297 -8.19 -4.91 -0.50
C HIS A 297 -8.40 -3.41 -0.25
N PHE A 298 -8.47 -3.04 1.01
CA PHE A 298 -8.51 -1.65 1.46
C PHE A 298 -7.19 -1.35 2.15
N MET A 299 -6.43 -0.38 1.63
CA MET A 299 -5.13 -0.02 2.20
C MET A 299 -4.85 1.47 2.02
N ILE A 300 -4.72 2.19 3.12
CA ILE A 300 -4.40 3.62 3.16
C ILE A 300 -3.08 3.81 3.90
N ASN A 301 -2.13 4.51 3.31
CA ASN A 301 -0.85 4.80 3.94
C ASN A 301 -0.94 5.97 4.94
N ASN A 302 0.12 6.15 5.73
CA ASN A 302 0.19 7.19 6.76
C ASN A 302 -0.07 8.61 6.23
N ASP A 303 0.52 8.97 5.10
CA ASP A 303 0.41 10.32 4.57
C ASP A 303 -1.01 10.63 4.11
N GLU A 304 -1.69 9.65 3.54
CA GLU A 304 -3.09 9.75 3.14
C GLU A 304 -4.04 9.73 4.35
N LEU A 305 -3.72 8.97 5.42
CA LEU A 305 -4.51 8.94 6.65
C LEU A 305 -4.67 10.32 7.29
N LYS A 306 -3.68 11.19 7.15
CA LYS A 306 -3.71 12.55 7.73
C LYS A 306 -4.91 13.38 7.28
N GLN A 307 -5.34 13.22 6.03
CA GLN A 307 -6.47 13.96 5.48
C GLN A 307 -7.83 13.50 6.04
N PHE A 308 -7.91 12.27 6.56
CA PHE A 308 -9.14 11.71 7.11
C PHE A 308 -9.34 11.97 8.60
N LYS A 309 -8.38 12.68 9.24
CA LYS A 309 -8.43 12.96 10.68
C LYS A 309 -9.69 13.75 11.03
N ASN A 310 -10.43 13.22 11.99
CA ASN A 310 -11.61 13.87 12.57
C ASN A 310 -11.50 13.91 14.10
N SER A 311 -12.54 14.39 14.77
CA SER A 311 -12.62 14.42 16.24
C SER A 311 -12.93 13.06 16.87
N ASP A 312 -13.36 12.09 16.07
CA ASP A 312 -13.76 10.78 16.55
C ASP A 312 -12.53 9.86 16.69
N SER A 313 -12.54 8.98 17.67
CA SER A 313 -11.51 7.94 17.83
C SER A 313 -11.81 6.69 17.00
N LYS A 314 -12.33 6.89 15.78
CA LYS A 314 -12.69 5.82 14.86
C LYS A 314 -12.56 6.25 13.40
N ILE A 315 -12.45 5.25 12.54
CA ILE A 315 -12.54 5.37 11.08
C ILE A 315 -13.88 4.77 10.65
N ASN A 316 -14.66 5.55 9.90
CA ASN A 316 -15.86 5.08 9.20
C ASN A 316 -15.51 4.91 7.72
N VAL A 317 -15.75 3.74 7.16
CA VAL A 317 -15.45 3.43 5.76
C VAL A 317 -16.72 3.02 5.02
N VAL A 318 -16.91 3.58 3.84
CA VAL A 318 -17.99 3.22 2.91
C VAL A 318 -17.34 2.74 1.61
N ILE A 319 -17.70 1.53 1.16
CA ILE A 319 -17.21 0.94 -0.10
C ILE A 319 -18.41 0.68 -1.00
N THR A 320 -18.45 1.35 -2.15
CA THR A 320 -19.57 1.30 -3.11
C THR A 320 -19.08 0.77 -4.46
N PRO A 321 -19.76 -0.20 -5.11
CA PRO A 321 -19.47 -0.60 -6.48
C PRO A 321 -19.47 0.59 -7.44
N GLU A 322 -18.51 0.67 -8.34
CA GLU A 322 -18.46 1.76 -9.33
C GLU A 322 -19.74 1.87 -10.14
N SER A 323 -20.29 0.74 -10.56
CA SER A 323 -21.58 0.69 -11.33
C SER A 323 -22.79 1.26 -10.55
N GLN A 324 -22.67 1.40 -9.23
CA GLN A 324 -23.70 1.94 -8.33
C GLN A 324 -23.26 3.26 -7.69
N SER A 325 -22.02 3.68 -7.94
CA SER A 325 -21.47 4.92 -7.38
C SER A 325 -22.01 6.14 -8.11
N SER A 326 -22.22 7.19 -7.35
CA SER A 326 -22.43 8.53 -7.88
C SER A 326 -21.15 9.34 -8.05
N ILE A 327 -20.00 8.73 -7.74
CA ILE A 327 -18.72 9.42 -7.86
C ILE A 327 -18.35 9.50 -9.33
N VAL A 328 -18.11 10.70 -9.79
CA VAL A 328 -17.59 11.03 -11.11
C VAL A 328 -16.13 11.43 -10.97
N THR A 329 -15.29 10.93 -11.87
CA THR A 329 -13.88 11.32 -11.93
C THR A 329 -13.61 11.90 -13.30
N GLU A 330 -13.12 13.13 -13.32
CA GLU A 330 -12.69 13.85 -14.54
C GLU A 330 -11.17 13.79 -14.66
N GLU A 331 -10.69 13.41 -15.84
CA GLU A 331 -9.26 13.44 -16.16
C GLU A 331 -8.91 14.74 -16.85
N LEU A 332 -8.03 15.54 -16.24
CA LEU A 332 -7.60 16.83 -16.70
C LEU A 332 -6.16 16.74 -17.20
N LEU A 333 -5.94 17.00 -18.49
CA LEU A 333 -4.61 17.00 -19.11
C LEU A 333 -4.14 18.44 -19.31
N PHE A 334 -2.95 18.76 -18.81
CA PHE A 334 -2.36 20.10 -18.94
C PHE A 334 -1.27 20.10 -20.03
N ASP A 335 -1.10 21.25 -20.69
CA ASP A 335 -0.22 21.41 -21.86
C ASP A 335 1.26 21.02 -21.60
N ASN A 336 1.71 21.08 -20.34
CA ASN A 336 3.06 20.71 -19.94
C ASN A 336 3.22 19.22 -19.59
N GLY A 337 2.20 18.39 -19.85
CA GLY A 337 2.21 16.95 -19.59
C GLY A 337 1.80 16.55 -18.16
N PHE A 338 1.47 17.50 -17.29
CA PHE A 338 0.83 17.20 -16.02
C PHE A 338 -0.59 16.67 -16.23
N LYS A 339 -1.04 15.82 -15.32
CA LYS A 339 -2.40 15.28 -15.30
C LYS A 339 -3.01 15.46 -13.93
N ALA A 340 -4.29 15.77 -13.83
CA ALA A 340 -5.03 15.68 -12.60
C ALA A 340 -6.24 14.75 -12.75
N LEU A 341 -6.58 14.04 -11.69
CA LEU A 341 -7.85 13.35 -11.53
C LEU A 341 -8.67 14.12 -10.51
N ALA A 342 -9.81 14.62 -10.93
CA ALA A 342 -10.74 15.36 -10.09
C ALA A 342 -11.98 14.50 -9.84
N SER A 343 -12.25 14.14 -8.59
CA SER A 343 -13.35 13.25 -8.22
C SER A 343 -14.36 13.96 -7.33
N TYR A 344 -15.66 13.74 -7.59
CA TYR A 344 -16.75 14.30 -6.81
C TYR A 344 -17.98 13.40 -6.80
N ASP A 345 -18.87 13.57 -5.82
CA ASP A 345 -20.14 12.83 -5.73
C ASP A 345 -21.22 13.60 -6.50
N SER A 346 -21.77 12.99 -7.57
CA SER A 346 -22.84 13.59 -8.38
C SER A 346 -24.21 13.57 -7.74
N ARG A 347 -24.39 12.85 -6.60
CA ARG A 347 -25.63 12.84 -5.80
C ARG A 347 -25.59 13.94 -4.75
N TYR A 348 -25.41 15.17 -5.17
CA TYR A 348 -25.45 16.29 -4.24
C TYR A 348 -26.82 16.37 -3.53
N SER A 349 -26.78 16.58 -2.20
CA SER A 349 -27.95 16.90 -1.39
C SER A 349 -27.75 18.28 -0.77
N LYS A 350 -28.77 19.14 -0.84
CA LYS A 350 -28.76 20.50 -0.25
C LYS A 350 -28.36 20.57 1.23
N SER A 351 -28.39 19.45 1.93
CA SER A 351 -28.02 19.36 3.35
C SER A 351 -26.58 18.91 3.58
N LYS A 352 -25.79 18.69 2.53
CA LYS A 352 -24.40 18.21 2.62
C LYS A 352 -23.43 19.11 1.88
N ASP A 353 -22.27 19.26 2.43
CA ASP A 353 -21.14 19.90 1.77
C ASP A 353 -20.73 19.11 0.51
N PHE A 354 -20.42 19.82 -0.56
CA PHE A 354 -19.86 19.23 -1.77
C PHE A 354 -18.39 18.84 -1.52
N VAL A 355 -18.11 17.55 -1.60
CA VAL A 355 -16.75 17.03 -1.42
C VAL A 355 -16.10 16.83 -2.79
N PHE A 356 -14.97 17.45 -2.97
CA PHE A 356 -14.14 17.39 -4.15
C PHE A 356 -12.73 16.92 -3.78
N SER A 357 -12.23 15.91 -4.48
CA SER A 357 -10.86 15.39 -4.31
C SER A 357 -10.08 15.57 -5.58
N ILE A 358 -8.80 15.94 -5.48
CA ILE A 358 -7.89 16.08 -6.61
C ILE A 358 -6.59 15.32 -6.35
N VAL A 359 -6.11 14.64 -7.40
CA VAL A 359 -4.77 14.02 -7.42
C VAL A 359 -4.04 14.56 -8.64
N ILE A 360 -2.83 15.06 -8.45
CA ILE A 360 -2.02 15.64 -9.52
C ILE A 360 -0.80 14.76 -9.78
N PHE A 361 -0.59 14.39 -11.04
CA PHE A 361 0.51 13.57 -11.52
C PHE A 361 1.48 14.41 -12.33
N ASP A 362 2.77 14.11 -12.19
CA ASP A 362 3.82 14.67 -13.02
C ASP A 362 3.79 14.07 -14.45
N PRO A 363 4.55 14.61 -15.40
CA PRO A 363 4.62 14.07 -16.75
C PRO A 363 5.14 12.63 -16.87
N LYS A 364 5.72 12.08 -15.81
CA LYS A 364 6.18 10.67 -15.74
C LYS A 364 5.10 9.75 -15.18
N GLY A 365 3.98 10.28 -14.72
CA GLY A 365 2.87 9.54 -14.14
C GLY A 365 3.00 9.26 -12.64
N ASN A 366 3.97 9.86 -11.95
CA ASN A 366 4.07 9.79 -10.50
C ASN A 366 3.20 10.87 -9.87
N THR A 367 2.68 10.65 -8.65
CA THR A 367 2.03 11.70 -7.88
C THR A 367 3.00 12.86 -7.67
N SER A 368 2.60 14.06 -8.07
CA SER A 368 3.48 15.23 -8.04
C SER A 368 3.63 15.75 -6.62
N THR A 369 4.87 15.82 -6.13
CA THR A 369 5.19 16.40 -4.81
C THR A 369 5.36 17.91 -4.91
N ASP A 370 5.02 18.62 -3.83
CA ASP A 370 5.19 20.06 -3.67
C ASP A 370 4.54 20.93 -4.76
N ILE A 371 3.52 20.39 -5.44
CA ILE A 371 2.80 21.15 -6.45
C ILE A 371 1.88 22.19 -5.78
N ARG A 372 1.84 23.39 -6.37
CA ARG A 372 0.91 24.44 -5.97
C ARG A 372 -0.19 24.56 -6.99
N TYR A 373 -1.43 24.60 -6.53
CA TYR A 373 -2.59 24.73 -7.38
C TYR A 373 -3.60 25.74 -6.83
N GLY A 374 -4.61 26.04 -7.62
CA GLY A 374 -5.80 26.77 -7.23
C GLY A 374 -7.03 26.18 -7.89
N TYR A 375 -8.19 26.56 -7.40
CA TYR A 375 -9.45 26.23 -8.04
C TYR A 375 -10.42 27.42 -8.02
N GLY A 376 -11.33 27.44 -8.98
CA GLY A 376 -12.50 28.32 -9.03
C GLY A 376 -13.75 27.47 -9.24
N LEU A 377 -14.73 27.59 -8.35
CA LEU A 377 -16.06 26.98 -8.49
C LEU A 377 -17.08 28.10 -8.77
N MET A 378 -17.72 28.04 -9.94
CA MET A 378 -18.78 28.97 -10.33
C MET A 378 -20.13 28.26 -10.20
N ASP A 379 -21.02 28.80 -9.41
CA ASP A 379 -22.38 28.28 -9.22
C ASP A 379 -23.33 28.64 -10.39
N PRO A 380 -24.55 28.05 -10.45
CA PRO A 380 -25.53 28.35 -11.48
C PRO A 380 -25.98 29.81 -11.51
N SER A 381 -25.81 30.57 -10.42
CA SER A 381 -26.11 32.02 -10.38
C SER A 381 -24.99 32.91 -10.90
N GLY A 382 -23.82 32.32 -11.19
CA GLY A 382 -22.62 33.05 -11.61
C GLY A 382 -21.74 33.54 -10.46
N LYS A 383 -22.02 33.15 -9.22
CA LYS A 383 -21.16 33.43 -8.07
C LYS A 383 -19.97 32.48 -8.08
N GLU A 384 -18.78 33.04 -7.94
CA GLU A 384 -17.53 32.31 -7.96
C GLU A 384 -16.94 32.20 -6.53
N THR A 385 -16.50 30.98 -6.19
CA THR A 385 -15.69 30.68 -5.00
C THR A 385 -14.31 30.25 -5.49
N VAL A 386 -13.26 30.96 -5.06
CA VAL A 386 -11.88 30.73 -5.51
C VAL A 386 -10.94 30.50 -4.35
N ALA A 387 -9.94 29.65 -4.57
CA ALA A 387 -8.78 29.49 -3.68
C ALA A 387 -7.52 29.30 -4.52
N PHE A 388 -6.43 29.94 -4.14
CA PHE A 388 -5.15 29.91 -4.86
C PHE A 388 -3.98 29.66 -3.89
N GLY A 389 -2.88 29.17 -4.45
CA GLY A 389 -1.64 28.99 -3.71
C GLY A 389 -1.67 27.80 -2.74
N ILE A 390 -2.55 26.85 -2.98
CA ILE A 390 -2.65 25.62 -2.17
C ILE A 390 -1.43 24.76 -2.47
N ALA A 391 -0.60 24.50 -1.45
CA ALA A 391 0.53 23.62 -1.57
C ALA A 391 0.11 22.17 -1.28
N LEU A 392 0.49 21.26 -2.16
CA LEU A 392 0.24 19.82 -2.03
C LEU A 392 1.57 19.08 -1.85
N PRO A 393 2.00 18.80 -0.61
CA PRO A 393 3.28 18.10 -0.36
C PRO A 393 3.37 16.73 -1.03
N ASN A 394 2.23 16.05 -1.20
CA ASN A 394 2.13 14.71 -1.78
C ASN A 394 1.25 14.65 -3.06
N GLY A 395 0.88 15.79 -3.63
CA GLY A 395 0.08 15.87 -4.85
C GLY A 395 -1.40 15.49 -4.71
N ILE A 396 -1.91 15.40 -3.46
CA ILE A 396 -3.28 14.97 -3.15
C ILE A 396 -3.95 16.03 -2.28
N ASP A 397 -5.20 16.39 -2.59
CA ASP A 397 -6.02 17.27 -1.75
C ASP A 397 -7.49 16.85 -1.78
N THR A 398 -8.20 17.19 -0.71
CA THR A 398 -9.65 17.05 -0.62
C THR A 398 -10.23 18.31 -0.01
N ARG A 399 -11.25 18.86 -0.65
CA ARG A 399 -11.93 20.08 -0.24
C ARG A 399 -13.40 19.83 0.00
N ILE A 400 -13.91 20.48 1.02
CA ILE A 400 -15.34 20.60 1.28
C ILE A 400 -15.74 21.99 0.85
N LEU A 401 -16.64 22.07 -0.14
CA LEU A 401 -17.10 23.31 -0.72
C LEU A 401 -18.56 23.51 -0.44
N ASP A 402 -18.95 24.74 -0.13
CA ASP A 402 -20.35 25.12 0.02
C ASP A 402 -21.00 25.20 -1.37
N ALA A 403 -21.97 24.34 -1.64
CA ALA A 403 -22.73 24.29 -2.89
C ALA A 403 -24.23 24.34 -2.60
N PRO A 404 -24.76 25.54 -2.24
CA PRO A 404 -26.08 25.70 -1.67
C PRO A 404 -27.24 25.53 -2.66
N VAL A 405 -26.96 25.44 -3.96
CA VAL A 405 -27.98 25.48 -5.03
C VAL A 405 -27.79 24.28 -5.96
N GLU A 406 -28.87 23.55 -6.23
CA GLU A 406 -28.87 22.52 -7.27
C GLU A 406 -28.69 23.13 -8.65
N GLY A 407 -27.89 22.48 -9.50
CA GLY A 407 -27.73 22.92 -10.89
C GLY A 407 -26.36 22.62 -11.46
N LYS A 408 -26.06 23.32 -12.55
CA LYS A 408 -24.83 23.13 -13.30
C LYS A 408 -23.76 24.08 -12.79
N TYR A 409 -22.72 23.53 -12.19
CA TYR A 409 -21.56 24.26 -11.74
C TYR A 409 -20.42 24.15 -12.75
N SER A 410 -19.50 25.11 -12.71
CA SER A 410 -18.28 25.05 -13.49
C SER A 410 -17.08 25.09 -12.57
N MET A 411 -16.24 24.06 -12.65
CA MET A 411 -14.99 23.96 -11.88
C MET A 411 -13.81 24.28 -12.79
N GLN A 412 -12.91 25.13 -12.32
CA GLN A 412 -11.63 25.40 -12.96
C GLN A 412 -10.50 24.99 -12.02
N ILE A 413 -9.53 24.26 -12.53
CA ILE A 413 -8.29 23.90 -11.82
C ILE A 413 -7.13 24.63 -12.49
N VAL A 414 -6.25 25.18 -11.66
CA VAL A 414 -5.08 25.95 -12.08
C VAL A 414 -3.84 25.38 -11.42
N LEU A 415 -2.85 24.96 -12.20
CA LEU A 415 -1.52 24.62 -11.68
C LEU A 415 -0.62 25.86 -11.73
N LEU A 416 0.03 26.18 -10.61
CA LEU A 416 0.78 27.42 -10.43
C LEU A 416 2.31 27.20 -10.47
N GLY A 417 2.79 26.03 -10.00
CA GLY A 417 4.22 25.75 -9.92
C GLY A 417 4.54 24.56 -9.00
N ILE A 418 5.81 24.27 -8.81
CA ILE A 418 6.33 23.22 -7.94
C ILE A 418 7.24 23.85 -6.90
N GLY A 419 6.99 23.57 -5.61
CA GLY A 419 7.75 24.19 -4.51
C GLY A 419 7.67 25.73 -4.59
N HIS A 420 8.81 26.37 -4.72
CA HIS A 420 8.93 27.83 -4.90
C HIS A 420 8.96 28.27 -6.36
N ASP A 421 9.15 27.35 -7.31
CA ASP A 421 9.23 27.67 -8.73
C ASP A 421 7.84 27.81 -9.32
N GLU A 422 7.61 28.91 -10.02
CA GLU A 422 6.36 29.16 -10.74
C GLU A 422 6.48 28.66 -12.19
N PHE A 423 5.37 28.16 -12.74
CA PHE A 423 5.29 27.93 -14.17
C PHE A 423 5.33 29.28 -14.90
N GLU A 424 6.00 29.35 -16.05
CA GLU A 424 6.04 30.58 -16.88
C GLU A 424 4.65 31.16 -17.15
N LYS A 425 3.66 30.28 -17.25
CA LYS A 425 2.23 30.63 -17.30
C LYS A 425 1.45 29.60 -16.46
N PRO A 426 0.47 30.07 -15.67
CA PRO A 426 -0.47 29.16 -15.02
C PRO A 426 -1.18 28.27 -16.03
N LEU A 427 -1.36 27.00 -15.69
CA LEU A 427 -1.99 26.02 -16.56
C LEU A 427 -3.43 25.80 -16.09
N PHE A 428 -4.38 25.89 -17.02
CA PHE A 428 -5.80 25.87 -16.71
C PHE A 428 -6.50 24.66 -17.33
N GLN A 429 -7.40 24.04 -16.56
CA GLN A 429 -8.38 23.10 -17.07
C GLN A 429 -9.74 23.40 -16.45
N LYS A 430 -10.80 23.20 -17.22
CA LYS A 430 -12.18 23.50 -16.82
C LYS A 430 -13.09 22.33 -17.17
N PHE A 431 -14.01 22.01 -16.26
CA PHE A 431 -15.02 20.99 -16.46
C PHE A 431 -16.34 21.38 -15.79
N GLU A 432 -17.41 20.69 -16.14
CA GLU A 432 -18.74 20.98 -15.64
C GLU A 432 -19.19 19.92 -14.64
N LEU A 433 -19.79 20.37 -13.57
CA LEU A 433 -20.35 19.53 -12.51
C LEU A 433 -21.87 19.64 -12.57
N ASN A 434 -22.57 18.51 -12.60
CA ASN A 434 -24.02 18.46 -12.46
C ASN A 434 -24.32 18.04 -11.00
N MET A 435 -24.77 19.00 -10.21
CA MET A 435 -25.03 18.80 -8.79
C MET A 435 -26.49 19.03 -8.44
#